data_e25149f6aedb5516b221455ddac24817
#
_entry.id   e25149f6aedb5516b221455ddac24817
#
_cell.length_a   1.000
_cell.length_b   1.000
_cell.length_c   1.000
_cell.angle_alpha   90.00
_cell.angle_beta   90.00
_cell.angle_gamma   90.00
#
_symmetry.space_group_name_H-M   'P 1'
#
loop_
_entity.id
_entity.type
_entity.pdbx_description
1 polymer ?
#
loop_
_entity_poly.entity_id
_entity_poly.type
_entity_poly.pdbx_seq_one_letter_code
_entity_poly.pdbx_strand_id
1 'polypeptide(L)'
;MFLMLKAIDCDRITCNRIEYDDVKEIYEGAFRTFFMKARQENLTPMCYPWYYMKTDGFWMLAWKTGEMTTSAPGEGWIKRYVDYAFLDDDLWVIAQNYEYRHRLMDFLVEHKIVAYVNDDATMAAEGLSLKRMLVMLLAI
;
A
#
# COMPACT_ATOMS: atom_id res chain seq x y z
N MET A 1 -1.24 -0.82 -3.03
CA MET A 1 -1.63 0.08 -4.16
C MET A 1 -2.33 1.34 -3.68
N PHE A 2 -3.42 1.25 -2.95
CA PHE A 2 -4.17 2.43 -2.47
C PHE A 2 -3.29 3.45 -1.72
N LEU A 3 -2.45 3.00 -0.77
CA LEU A 3 -1.55 3.87 -0.03
C LEU A 3 -0.51 4.56 -0.92
N MET A 4 -0.11 3.91 -2.01
CA MET A 4 0.80 4.53 -2.99
C MET A 4 0.12 5.67 -3.74
N LEU A 5 -1.11 5.43 -4.20
CA LEU A 5 -1.91 6.47 -4.84
C LEU A 5 -2.18 7.65 -3.90
N LYS A 6 -2.46 7.36 -2.63
CA LYS A 6 -2.64 8.37 -1.59
C LYS A 6 -1.36 9.18 -1.34
N ALA A 7 -0.21 8.52 -1.32
CA ALA A 7 1.08 9.17 -1.18
C ALA A 7 1.41 10.09 -2.37
N ILE A 8 1.04 9.68 -3.58
CA ILE A 8 1.14 10.53 -4.78
C ILE A 8 0.21 11.73 -4.65
N ASP A 9 -1.02 11.51 -4.22
CA ASP A 9 -2.04 12.55 -4.06
C ASP A 9 -1.65 13.63 -3.04
N CYS A 10 -0.88 13.25 -2.04
CA CYS A 10 -0.38 14.15 -0.99
C CYS A 10 1.04 14.68 -1.28
N ASP A 11 1.55 14.53 -2.50
CA ASP A 11 2.90 14.95 -2.92
C ASP A 11 4.05 14.33 -2.09
N ARG A 12 3.80 13.21 -1.44
CA ARG A 12 4.83 12.43 -0.74
C ARG A 12 5.70 11.62 -1.67
N ILE A 13 5.12 11.18 -2.80
CA ILE A 13 5.82 10.53 -3.90
C ILE A 13 5.68 11.41 -5.13
N THR A 14 6.77 11.97 -5.60
CA THR A 14 6.80 12.95 -6.69
C THR A 14 7.50 12.43 -7.95
N CYS A 15 8.18 11.29 -7.87
CA CYS A 15 8.79 10.62 -9.01
C CYS A 15 8.59 9.10 -8.90
N ASN A 16 8.72 8.40 -10.01
CA ASN A 16 8.57 6.94 -10.06
C ASN A 16 9.81 6.21 -9.53
N ARG A 17 10.19 6.60 -8.34
CA ARG A 17 11.25 6.00 -7.54
C ARG A 17 10.78 6.00 -6.08
N ILE A 18 10.32 4.86 -5.62
CA ILE A 18 9.65 4.71 -4.34
C ILE A 18 10.63 4.04 -3.37
N GLU A 19 11.16 4.83 -2.46
CA GLU A 19 12.07 4.35 -1.43
C GLU A 19 11.29 3.60 -0.34
N TYR A 20 11.88 2.54 0.19
CA TYR A 20 11.26 1.73 1.24
C TYR A 20 10.88 2.56 2.47
N ASP A 21 11.79 3.39 2.95
CA ASP A 21 11.58 4.19 4.16
C ASP A 21 10.53 5.29 3.98
N ASP A 22 10.38 5.85 2.78
CA ASP A 22 9.36 6.87 2.49
C ASP A 22 7.93 6.33 2.63
N VAL A 23 7.76 5.06 2.27
CA VAL A 23 6.44 4.40 2.32
C VAL A 23 6.20 3.73 3.67
N LYS A 24 7.24 3.29 4.34
CA LYS A 24 7.14 2.61 5.63
C LYS A 24 6.37 3.44 6.67
N GLU A 25 6.69 4.71 6.78
CA GLU A 25 6.02 5.62 7.73
C GLU A 25 4.53 5.74 7.43
N ILE A 26 4.17 5.90 6.15
CA ILE A 26 2.77 5.99 5.72
C ILE A 26 2.04 4.68 5.97
N TYR A 27 2.65 3.57 5.63
CA TYR A 27 2.09 2.23 5.83
C TYR A 27 1.86 1.93 7.31
N GLU A 28 2.88 2.11 8.14
CA GLU A 28 2.78 1.86 9.59
C GLU A 28 1.77 2.79 10.26
N GLY A 29 1.73 4.07 9.86
CA GLY A 29 0.76 5.02 10.37
C GLY A 29 -0.67 4.64 10.02
N ALA A 30 -0.93 4.27 8.77
CA ALA A 30 -2.23 3.82 8.31
C ALA A 30 -2.68 2.54 9.00
N PHE A 31 -1.79 1.55 9.09
CA PHE A 31 -2.08 0.28 9.75
C PHE A 31 -2.28 0.44 11.26
N ARG A 32 -1.47 1.25 11.91
CA ARG A 32 -1.64 1.54 13.35
C ARG A 32 -3.00 2.11 13.65
N THR A 33 -3.45 3.08 12.88
CA THR A 33 -4.77 3.69 13.04
C THR A 33 -5.87 2.67 12.76
N PHE A 34 -5.71 1.84 11.74
CA PHE A 34 -6.68 0.84 11.31
C PHE A 34 -6.79 -0.32 12.33
N PHE A 35 -5.64 -0.92 12.73
CA PHE A 35 -5.64 -2.10 13.58
C PHE A 35 -5.76 -1.83 15.07
N MET A 36 -5.36 -0.66 15.57
CA MET A 36 -5.63 -0.28 16.96
C MET A 36 -7.12 -0.23 17.24
N LYS A 37 -7.93 0.23 16.30
CA LYS A 37 -9.39 0.24 16.43
C LYS A 37 -10.01 -1.14 16.16
N ALA A 38 -9.38 -1.99 15.37
CA ALA A 38 -9.82 -3.36 15.12
C ALA A 38 -9.34 -4.37 16.19
N ARG A 39 -8.64 -3.90 17.24
CA ARG A 39 -8.07 -4.72 18.33
C ARG A 39 -7.15 -5.84 17.87
N GLN A 40 -6.47 -5.67 16.75
CA GLN A 40 -5.43 -6.59 16.32
C GLN A 40 -4.08 -6.20 16.93
N GLU A 41 -3.43 -7.19 17.53
CA GLU A 41 -2.17 -6.96 18.27
C GLU A 41 -0.93 -6.93 17.36
N ASN A 42 -1.00 -7.53 16.16
CA ASN A 42 0.13 -7.69 15.27
C ASN A 42 -0.11 -7.05 13.90
N LEU A 43 0.75 -6.12 13.53
CA LEU A 43 0.81 -5.55 12.18
C LEU A 43 1.55 -6.49 11.23
N THR A 44 1.03 -6.68 10.03
CA THR A 44 1.80 -7.31 8.96
C THR A 44 2.94 -6.36 8.57
N PRO A 45 4.21 -6.77 8.70
CA PRO A 45 5.33 -5.92 8.31
C PRO A 45 5.26 -5.55 6.83
N MET A 46 5.58 -4.29 6.52
CA MET A 46 5.53 -3.78 5.14
C MET A 46 6.46 -4.52 4.18
N CYS A 47 7.54 -5.13 4.69
CA CYS A 47 8.48 -5.89 3.86
C CYS A 47 7.80 -7.01 3.04
N TYR A 48 6.75 -7.62 3.56
CA TYR A 48 6.02 -8.65 2.82
C TYR A 48 5.25 -8.10 1.62
N PRO A 49 4.29 -7.19 1.77
CA PRO A 49 3.60 -6.63 0.61
C PRO A 49 4.55 -5.89 -0.34
N TRP A 50 5.56 -5.19 0.17
CA TRP A 50 6.56 -4.53 -0.64
C TRP A 50 7.24 -5.48 -1.63
N TYR A 51 7.70 -6.64 -1.15
CA TYR A 51 8.37 -7.63 -1.96
C TYR A 51 7.43 -8.41 -2.88
N TYR A 52 6.31 -8.89 -2.33
CA TYR A 52 5.42 -9.80 -3.07
C TYR A 52 4.54 -9.12 -4.10
N MET A 53 4.29 -7.81 -4.00
CA MET A 53 3.57 -7.06 -5.04
C MET A 53 4.24 -7.14 -6.42
N LYS A 54 5.52 -7.46 -6.49
CA LYS A 54 6.23 -7.65 -7.76
C LYS A 54 5.59 -8.72 -8.67
N THR A 55 4.82 -9.65 -8.10
CA THR A 55 4.12 -10.68 -8.86
C THR A 55 2.86 -10.17 -9.57
N ASP A 56 2.36 -8.99 -9.23
CA ASP A 56 1.12 -8.43 -9.76
C ASP A 56 1.31 -7.70 -11.10
N GLY A 57 2.55 -7.53 -11.56
CA GLY A 57 2.88 -6.96 -12.86
C GLY A 57 2.87 -5.43 -12.96
N PHE A 58 2.45 -4.72 -11.92
CA PHE A 58 2.45 -3.26 -11.89
C PHE A 58 3.50 -2.66 -10.95
N TRP A 59 4.04 -3.48 -10.05
CA TRP A 59 5.03 -3.10 -9.04
C TRP A 59 6.36 -3.77 -9.38
N MET A 60 7.38 -2.99 -9.66
CA MET A 60 8.70 -3.47 -9.98
C MET A 60 9.70 -3.09 -8.91
N LEU A 61 10.71 -3.93 -8.75
CA LEU A 61 11.82 -3.67 -7.84
C LEU A 61 13.09 -3.40 -8.65
N ALA A 62 13.75 -2.28 -8.36
CA ALA A 62 15.09 -2.00 -8.86
C ALA A 62 16.12 -2.60 -7.90
N TRP A 63 17.00 -3.43 -8.42
CA TRP A 63 17.96 -4.19 -7.64
C TRP A 63 19.32 -3.49 -7.61
N LYS A 64 19.99 -3.56 -6.47
CA LYS A 64 21.33 -2.93 -6.32
C LYS A 64 22.39 -3.61 -7.16
N THR A 65 22.38 -4.94 -7.23
CA THR A 65 23.40 -5.71 -7.94
C THR A 65 22.85 -6.76 -8.92
N GLY A 66 21.55 -6.99 -8.93
CA GLY A 66 20.87 -7.99 -9.74
C GLY A 66 19.72 -8.60 -8.99
N GLU A 67 18.78 -9.14 -9.73
CA GLU A 67 17.57 -9.73 -9.15
C GLU A 67 17.89 -10.86 -8.18
N MET A 68 17.28 -10.81 -7.01
CA MET A 68 17.42 -11.79 -5.95
C MET A 68 16.05 -12.36 -5.58
N THR A 69 16.02 -13.58 -5.10
CA THR A 69 14.81 -14.23 -4.60
C THR A 69 14.98 -14.69 -3.16
N THR A 70 13.90 -14.63 -2.39
CA THR A 70 13.88 -15.12 -1.02
C THR A 70 12.47 -15.57 -0.64
N SER A 71 12.37 -16.52 0.26
CA SER A 71 11.11 -16.92 0.91
C SER A 71 10.85 -16.13 2.22
N ALA A 72 11.82 -15.33 2.66
CA ALA A 72 11.76 -14.54 3.90
C ALA A 72 12.26 -13.11 3.67
N PRO A 73 11.49 -12.26 2.98
CA PRO A 73 11.88 -10.90 2.62
C PRO A 73 11.77 -9.95 3.83
N GLY A 74 12.65 -10.10 4.81
CA GLY A 74 12.73 -9.18 5.93
C GLY A 74 13.20 -7.79 5.51
N GLU A 75 12.96 -6.77 6.36
CA GLU A 75 13.35 -5.39 6.09
C GLU A 75 14.86 -5.25 5.81
N GLY A 76 15.69 -5.91 6.61
CA GLY A 76 17.14 -5.91 6.41
C GLY A 76 17.57 -6.51 5.07
N TRP A 77 16.89 -7.57 4.65
CA TRP A 77 17.12 -8.19 3.34
C TRP A 77 16.73 -7.23 2.20
N ILE A 78 15.56 -6.60 2.30
CA ILE A 78 15.09 -5.64 1.29
C ILE A 78 16.07 -4.47 1.17
N LYS A 79 16.43 -3.84 2.26
CA LYS A 79 17.38 -2.71 2.26
C LYS A 79 18.75 -3.06 1.74
N ARG A 80 19.15 -4.31 1.88
CA ARG A 80 20.45 -4.80 1.40
C ARG A 80 20.48 -5.02 -0.12
N TYR A 81 19.39 -5.53 -0.71
CA TYR A 81 19.38 -6.01 -2.09
C TYR A 81 18.53 -5.17 -3.04
N VAL A 82 17.51 -4.48 -2.54
CA VAL A 82 16.62 -3.63 -3.35
C VAL A 82 16.99 -2.18 -3.17
N ASP A 83 17.12 -1.47 -4.30
CA ASP A 83 17.40 -0.04 -4.30
C ASP A 83 16.11 0.77 -4.08
N TYR A 84 15.14 0.59 -4.94
CA TYR A 84 13.82 1.22 -4.83
C TYR A 84 12.76 0.36 -5.53
N ALA A 85 11.49 0.72 -5.34
CA ALA A 85 10.40 0.19 -6.14
C ALA A 85 9.89 1.25 -7.11
N PHE A 86 9.22 0.81 -8.17
CA PHE A 86 8.61 1.71 -9.14
C PHE A 86 7.36 1.07 -9.74
N LEU A 87 6.44 1.91 -10.18
CA LEU A 87 5.23 1.49 -10.87
C LEU A 87 5.53 1.29 -12.35
N ASP A 88 4.79 0.35 -12.97
CA ASP A 88 4.73 0.27 -14.43
C ASP A 88 4.48 1.64 -15.05
N ASP A 89 5.13 1.94 -16.17
CA ASP A 89 5.11 3.26 -16.79
C ASP A 89 3.70 3.75 -17.10
N ASP A 90 2.84 2.88 -17.61
CA ASP A 90 1.45 3.23 -17.92
C ASP A 90 0.66 3.56 -16.66
N LEU A 91 0.85 2.78 -15.61
CA LEU A 91 0.22 3.04 -14.31
C LEU A 91 0.75 4.33 -13.67
N TRP A 92 2.05 4.60 -13.79
CA TRP A 92 2.63 5.85 -13.30
C TRP A 92 2.00 7.07 -13.99
N VAL A 93 1.85 7.03 -15.32
CA VAL A 93 1.21 8.10 -16.09
C VAL A 93 -0.24 8.31 -15.64
N ILE A 94 -1.00 7.23 -15.49
CA ILE A 94 -2.39 7.29 -14.99
C ILE A 94 -2.43 7.88 -13.58
N ALA A 95 -1.51 7.49 -12.71
CA ALA A 95 -1.44 7.95 -11.34
C ALA A 95 -1.08 9.45 -11.21
N GLN A 96 -0.44 10.04 -12.23
CA GLN A 96 -0.17 11.49 -12.26
C GLN A 96 -1.41 12.33 -12.58
N ASN A 97 -2.40 11.76 -13.25
CA ASN A 97 -3.65 12.46 -13.53
C ASN A 97 -4.57 12.41 -12.32
N TYR A 98 -4.95 13.58 -11.80
CA TYR A 98 -5.81 13.70 -10.62
C TYR A 98 -7.12 12.91 -10.75
N GLU A 99 -7.84 13.07 -11.85
CA GLU A 99 -9.13 12.45 -12.06
C GLU A 99 -9.01 10.91 -12.15
N TYR A 100 -8.06 10.40 -12.93
CA TYR A 100 -7.85 8.96 -13.05
C TYR A 100 -7.32 8.34 -11.77
N ARG A 101 -6.44 9.04 -11.06
CA ARG A 101 -5.95 8.60 -9.75
C ARG A 101 -7.09 8.45 -8.76
N HIS A 102 -7.97 9.45 -8.66
CA HIS A 102 -9.11 9.41 -7.75
C HIS A 102 -10.14 8.34 -8.15
N ARG A 103 -10.41 8.15 -9.43
CA ARG A 103 -11.26 7.06 -9.90
C ARG A 103 -10.70 5.69 -9.53
N LEU A 104 -9.39 5.50 -9.66
CA LEU A 104 -8.74 4.25 -9.27
C LEU A 104 -8.78 4.04 -7.76
N MET A 105 -8.57 5.09 -6.97
CA MET A 105 -8.68 5.04 -5.52
C MET A 105 -10.11 4.66 -5.08
N ASP A 106 -11.12 5.28 -5.65
CA ASP A 106 -12.53 4.97 -5.38
C ASP A 106 -12.88 3.52 -5.74
N PHE A 107 -12.40 3.04 -6.88
CA PHE A 107 -12.56 1.66 -7.30
C PHE A 107 -11.94 0.68 -6.28
N LEU A 108 -10.73 0.94 -5.83
CA LEU A 108 -10.05 0.09 -4.85
C LEU A 108 -10.78 0.06 -3.51
N VAL A 109 -11.29 1.19 -3.06
CA VAL A 109 -12.11 1.25 -1.84
C VAL A 109 -13.38 0.43 -1.98
N GLU A 110 -14.12 0.64 -3.07
CA GLU A 110 -15.44 0.03 -3.28
C GLU A 110 -15.36 -1.49 -3.51
N HIS A 111 -14.41 -1.93 -4.33
CA HIS A 111 -14.35 -3.32 -4.80
C HIS A 111 -13.36 -4.21 -4.05
N LYS A 112 -12.36 -3.65 -3.40
CA LYS A 112 -11.33 -4.43 -2.71
C LYS A 112 -11.38 -4.25 -1.19
N ILE A 113 -11.45 -3.03 -0.72
CA ILE A 113 -11.34 -2.74 0.71
C ILE A 113 -12.69 -2.99 1.41
N VAL A 114 -13.79 -2.46 0.86
CA VAL A 114 -15.14 -2.64 1.43
C VAL A 114 -15.58 -4.11 1.34
N ALA A 115 -15.30 -4.79 0.21
CA ALA A 115 -15.60 -6.21 0.04
C ALA A 115 -14.87 -7.06 1.09
N TYR A 116 -13.58 -6.80 1.31
CA TYR A 116 -12.77 -7.50 2.31
C TYR A 116 -13.33 -7.34 3.74
N VAL A 117 -13.76 -6.14 4.09
CA VAL A 117 -14.33 -5.84 5.41
C VAL A 117 -15.71 -6.49 5.61
N ASN A 118 -16.50 -6.65 4.54
CA ASN A 118 -17.84 -7.22 4.61
C ASN A 118 -17.86 -8.76 4.66
N ASP A 119 -16.79 -9.43 4.19
CA ASP A 119 -16.72 -10.90 4.16
C ASP A 119 -16.43 -11.53 5.50
N ASP A 120 -16.00 -10.78 6.50
CA ASP A 120 -15.77 -11.29 7.85
C ASP A 120 -16.95 -10.95 8.74
N ALA A 121 -17.70 -11.98 9.16
CA ALA A 121 -18.87 -11.83 10.04
C ALA A 121 -18.51 -11.21 11.43
N THR A 122 -17.27 -11.40 11.89
CA THR A 122 -16.74 -10.77 13.11
C THR A 122 -16.51 -9.26 12.90
N MET A 123 -16.21 -8.86 11.68
CA MET A 123 -16.00 -7.48 11.28
C MET A 123 -17.32 -6.78 10.88
N ALA A 124 -18.40 -7.52 10.62
CA ALA A 124 -19.69 -6.96 10.21
C ALA A 124 -20.32 -6.06 11.27
N ALA A 125 -20.16 -6.36 12.55
CA ALA A 125 -20.60 -5.51 13.66
C ALA A 125 -19.71 -4.25 13.80
N GLU A 126 -18.45 -4.33 13.44
CA GLU A 126 -17.45 -3.25 13.45
C GLU A 126 -17.29 -2.59 12.07
N GLY A 127 -17.88 -3.15 11.03
CA GLY A 127 -17.75 -2.73 9.63
C GLY A 127 -18.12 -1.26 9.39
N LEU A 128 -19.06 -0.73 10.14
CA LEU A 128 -19.40 0.70 10.10
C LEU A 128 -18.24 1.56 10.66
N SER A 129 -17.55 1.09 11.66
CA SER A 129 -16.40 1.76 12.26
C SER A 129 -15.20 1.71 11.30
N LEU A 130 -14.98 0.58 10.65
CA LEU A 130 -13.92 0.41 9.65
C LEU A 130 -14.18 1.22 8.38
N LYS A 131 -15.42 1.29 7.91
CA LYS A 131 -15.82 2.18 6.80
C LYS A 131 -15.57 3.65 7.14
N ARG A 132 -15.92 4.07 8.35
CA ARG A 132 -15.62 5.45 8.82
C ARG A 132 -14.12 5.70 8.89
N MET A 133 -13.34 4.73 9.32
CA MET A 133 -11.89 4.85 9.37
C MET A 133 -11.26 4.92 7.99
N LEU A 134 -11.74 4.09 7.05
CA LEU A 134 -11.34 4.17 5.65
C LEU A 134 -11.66 5.54 5.05
N VAL A 135 -12.85 6.07 5.33
CA VAL A 135 -13.25 7.43 4.93
C VAL A 135 -12.34 8.48 5.56
N MET A 136 -11.96 8.33 6.83
CA MET A 136 -11.03 9.25 7.50
C MET A 136 -9.60 9.14 6.94
N LEU A 137 -9.14 7.94 6.61
CA LEU A 137 -7.87 7.74 5.91
C LEU A 137 -7.90 8.30 4.48
N LEU A 138 -9.06 8.33 3.86
CA LEU A 138 -9.28 8.92 2.54
C LEU A 138 -9.35 10.44 2.57
N ALA A 139 -9.78 11.03 3.68
CA ALA A 139 -9.94 12.48 3.84
C ALA A 139 -8.64 13.19 4.26
N ILE A 140 -7.62 12.44 4.66
CA ILE A 140 -6.29 12.96 4.97
C ILE A 140 -5.48 12.99 3.68
#